data_eed973f8b43a4f3565ea8e1086606c32
#
_entry.id   eed973f8b43a4f3565ea8e1086606c32
#
_cell.length_a   1.000
_cell.length_b   1.000
_cell.length_c   1.000
_cell.angle_alpha   90.00
_cell.angle_beta   90.00
_cell.angle_gamma   90.00
#
_symmetry.space_group_name_H-M   'P 1'
#
loop_
_entity.id
_entity.type
_entity.pdbx_description
1 polymer ?
#
loop_
_entity_poly.entity_id
_entity_poly.type
_entity_poly.pdbx_seq_one_letter_code
_entity_poly.pdbx_strand_id
1 'polypeptide(L)'
;FSAEMNFYDVHYNSTHVMGTTGGNTADMIESLELTAANRINPAVMVTHVGGLDSAAETTLNLPKIPGGKKLIYTHLSMPLTALSDFRIKGEETKDERYIALADIIDQNNGLWSPDAEEYLLQHFITE
;
A
#
# COMPACT_ATOMS: atom_id res chain seq x y z
N PHE A 1 4.64 21.28 7.04
CA PHE A 1 5.40 20.17 7.63
C PHE A 1 6.84 20.61 7.84
N SER A 2 7.37 20.44 9.02
CA SER A 2 8.76 20.69 9.37
C SER A 2 9.29 19.46 10.10
N ALA A 3 10.57 19.13 9.90
CA ALA A 3 11.25 18.05 10.59
C ALA A 3 12.67 18.48 10.96
N GLU A 4 13.16 17.98 12.09
CA GLU A 4 14.55 18.11 12.47
C GLU A 4 15.39 17.06 11.74
N MET A 5 16.58 17.45 11.30
CA MET A 5 17.51 16.59 10.59
C MET A 5 18.91 16.72 11.17
N ASN A 6 19.57 15.58 11.38
CA ASN A 6 20.96 15.56 11.80
C ASN A 6 21.89 15.70 10.59
N PHE A 7 22.31 16.92 10.28
CA PHE A 7 23.23 17.18 9.17
C PHE A 7 24.65 16.63 9.40
N TYR A 8 25.04 16.33 10.63
CA TYR A 8 26.30 15.66 10.91
C TYR A 8 26.31 14.25 10.30
N ASP A 9 25.23 13.48 10.49
CA ASP A 9 25.11 12.15 9.90
C ASP A 9 25.02 12.21 8.37
N VAL A 10 24.35 13.22 7.82
CA VAL A 10 24.33 13.45 6.36
C VAL A 10 25.74 13.61 5.82
N HIS A 11 26.57 14.42 6.49
CA HIS A 11 27.94 14.68 6.06
C HIS A 11 28.86 13.46 6.22
N TYR A 12 28.90 12.86 7.41
CA TYR A 12 29.88 11.83 7.73
C TYR A 12 29.52 10.44 7.19
N ASN A 13 28.25 10.18 6.91
CA ASN A 13 27.81 8.91 6.31
C ASN A 13 27.70 8.99 4.77
N SER A 14 28.16 10.08 4.16
CA SER A 14 28.06 10.29 2.71
C SER A 14 26.65 10.10 2.16
N THR A 15 25.64 10.50 2.93
CA THR A 15 24.23 10.37 2.52
C THR A 15 23.79 11.61 1.73
N HIS A 16 22.75 11.45 0.95
CA HIS A 16 22.16 12.53 0.17
C HIS A 16 20.72 12.74 0.58
N VAL A 17 20.33 13.99 0.76
CA VAL A 17 18.94 14.39 0.98
C VAL A 17 18.43 15.05 -0.29
N MET A 18 17.47 14.43 -0.92
CA MET A 18 16.90 14.89 -2.19
C MET A 18 15.40 15.01 -2.06
N GLY A 19 14.83 15.98 -2.75
CA GLY A 19 13.38 16.14 -2.88
C GLY A 19 12.98 16.11 -4.34
N THR A 20 11.81 15.55 -4.59
CA THR A 20 11.20 15.56 -5.93
C THR A 20 9.73 15.96 -5.81
N THR A 21 9.19 16.54 -6.84
CA THR A 21 7.79 16.84 -6.92
C THR A 21 7.28 16.73 -8.35
N GLY A 22 6.09 16.17 -8.50
CA GLY A 22 5.47 15.95 -9.79
C GLY A 22 6.20 14.92 -10.63
N GLY A 23 5.66 14.64 -11.78
CA GLY A 23 6.21 13.76 -12.81
C GLY A 23 5.50 14.03 -14.11
N ASN A 24 6.09 13.62 -15.20
CA ASN A 24 5.51 13.69 -16.54
C ASN A 24 5.23 12.27 -17.08
N THR A 25 4.72 12.17 -18.29
CA THR A 25 4.40 10.87 -18.91
C THR A 25 5.65 10.01 -19.11
N ALA A 26 6.82 10.60 -19.37
CA ALA A 26 8.06 9.83 -19.53
C ALA A 26 8.48 9.17 -18.20
N ASP A 27 8.33 9.86 -17.08
CA ASP A 27 8.60 9.30 -15.74
C ASP A 27 7.68 8.11 -15.43
N MET A 28 6.42 8.17 -15.88
CA MET A 28 5.46 7.06 -15.73
C MET A 28 5.88 5.84 -16.56
N ILE A 29 6.30 6.06 -17.80
CA ILE A 29 6.79 5.00 -18.70
C ILE A 29 8.02 4.35 -18.10
N GLU A 30 9.02 5.14 -17.67
CA GLU A 30 10.22 4.64 -17.02
C GLU A 30 9.90 3.82 -15.76
N SER A 31 8.95 4.30 -14.92
CA SER A 31 8.51 3.56 -13.74
C SER A 31 7.91 2.19 -14.10
N LEU A 32 7.10 2.12 -15.14
CA LEU A 32 6.53 0.85 -15.63
C LEU A 32 7.62 -0.10 -16.16
N GLU A 33 8.58 0.41 -16.91
CA GLU A 33 9.71 -0.36 -17.44
C GLU A 33 10.60 -0.91 -16.32
N LEU A 34 10.90 -0.10 -15.30
CA LEU A 34 11.67 -0.52 -14.13
C LEU A 34 10.91 -1.57 -13.30
N THR A 35 9.59 -1.43 -13.17
CA THR A 35 8.75 -2.41 -12.48
C THR A 35 8.72 -3.73 -13.25
N ALA A 36 8.52 -3.69 -14.57
CA ALA A 36 8.52 -4.89 -15.42
C ALA A 36 9.87 -5.61 -15.42
N ALA A 37 10.96 -4.86 -15.29
CA ALA A 37 12.32 -5.40 -15.16
C ALA A 37 12.67 -5.87 -13.73
N ASN A 38 11.74 -5.84 -12.78
CA ASN A 38 11.94 -6.16 -11.35
C ASN A 38 13.05 -5.32 -10.68
N ARG A 39 13.30 -4.11 -11.15
CA ARG A 39 14.30 -3.20 -10.57
C ARG A 39 13.72 -2.35 -9.44
N ILE A 40 12.43 -2.10 -9.46
CA ILE A 40 11.69 -1.46 -8.38
C ILE A 40 10.42 -2.28 -8.07
N ASN A 41 10.00 -2.24 -6.81
CA ASN A 41 8.72 -2.82 -6.38
C ASN A 41 7.83 -1.70 -5.84
N PRO A 42 6.87 -1.15 -6.61
CA PRO A 42 5.99 -0.08 -6.15
C PRO A 42 5.02 -0.54 -5.05
N ALA A 43 4.79 -1.85 -4.89
CA ALA A 43 3.93 -2.40 -3.86
C ALA A 43 4.41 -2.08 -2.43
N VAL A 44 5.69 -1.79 -2.22
CA VAL A 44 6.22 -1.33 -0.92
C VAL A 44 5.58 -0.04 -0.43
N MET A 45 4.96 0.73 -1.33
CA MET A 45 4.24 1.95 -0.97
C MET A 45 2.79 1.70 -0.54
N VAL A 46 2.22 0.52 -0.83
CA VAL A 46 0.85 0.17 -0.45
C VAL A 46 0.80 -0.17 1.03
N THR A 47 -0.02 0.54 1.78
CA THR A 47 -0.19 0.31 3.23
C THR A 47 -1.63 -0.03 3.61
N HIS A 48 -2.58 0.26 2.74
CA HIS A 48 -4.00 -0.01 2.96
C HIS A 48 -4.66 -0.48 1.67
N VAL A 49 -5.65 -1.33 1.81
CA VAL A 49 -6.48 -1.82 0.72
C VAL A 49 -7.95 -1.66 1.09
N GLY A 50 -8.78 -1.29 0.12
CA GLY A 50 -10.22 -1.11 0.32
C GLY A 50 -11.02 -1.27 -0.97
N GLY A 51 -12.33 -1.35 -0.84
CA GLY A 51 -13.27 -1.36 -1.95
C GLY A 51 -13.75 0.03 -2.36
N LEU A 52 -14.50 0.12 -3.45
CA LEU A 52 -15.02 1.38 -3.98
C LEU A 52 -15.91 2.12 -2.99
N ASP A 53 -16.65 1.40 -2.19
CA ASP A 53 -17.53 1.93 -1.13
C ASP A 53 -16.76 2.71 -0.05
N SER A 54 -15.49 2.41 0.17
CA SER A 54 -14.62 3.13 1.11
C SER A 54 -13.94 4.36 0.50
N ALA A 55 -14.01 4.57 -0.80
CA ALA A 55 -13.21 5.58 -1.51
C ALA A 55 -13.52 7.02 -1.07
N ALA A 56 -14.79 7.36 -0.90
CA ALA A 56 -15.21 8.71 -0.51
C ALA A 56 -14.69 9.06 0.89
N GLU A 57 -14.92 8.19 1.86
CA GLU A 57 -14.44 8.38 3.23
C GLU A 57 -12.92 8.41 3.31
N THR A 58 -12.26 7.50 2.59
CA THR A 58 -10.79 7.48 2.49
C THR A 58 -10.25 8.81 1.97
N THR A 59 -10.84 9.36 0.92
CA THR A 59 -10.42 10.62 0.31
C THR A 59 -10.58 11.80 1.28
N LEU A 60 -11.72 11.89 1.97
CA LEU A 60 -12.00 12.96 2.93
C LEU A 60 -11.08 12.89 4.17
N ASN A 61 -10.70 11.70 4.58
CA ASN A 61 -9.88 11.49 5.76
C ASN A 61 -8.40 11.23 5.44
N LEU A 62 -7.99 11.30 4.18
CA LEU A 62 -6.63 10.97 3.75
C LEU A 62 -5.51 11.61 4.61
N PRO A 63 -5.60 12.89 5.02
CA PRO A 63 -4.58 13.52 5.87
C PRO A 63 -4.45 12.91 7.27
N LYS A 64 -5.47 12.15 7.71
CA LYS A 64 -5.53 11.52 9.05
C LYS A 64 -5.14 10.04 9.02
N ILE A 65 -5.12 9.41 7.84
CA ILE A 65 -4.80 8.00 7.67
C ILE A 65 -3.29 7.86 7.50
N PRO A 66 -2.57 7.23 8.44
CA PRO A 66 -1.11 7.09 8.36
C PRO A 66 -0.67 6.19 7.20
N GLY A 67 0.63 6.18 6.95
CA GLY A 67 1.26 5.28 5.99
C GLY A 67 1.29 5.81 4.56
N GLY A 68 1.63 4.93 3.61
CA GLY A 68 1.83 5.22 2.20
C GLY A 68 0.55 5.24 1.37
N LYS A 69 0.53 4.51 0.27
CA LYS A 69 -0.59 4.50 -0.68
C LYS A 69 -1.77 3.65 -0.18
N LYS A 70 -2.98 4.13 -0.51
CA LYS A 70 -4.25 3.43 -0.28
C LYS A 70 -4.73 2.92 -1.63
N LEU A 71 -4.78 1.60 -1.76
CA LEU A 71 -5.19 0.94 -3.00
C LEU A 71 -6.69 0.64 -2.92
N ILE A 72 -7.46 1.20 -3.85
CA ILE A 72 -8.91 1.02 -3.92
C ILE A 72 -9.26 0.17 -5.13
N TYR A 73 -9.87 -0.97 -4.89
CA TYR A 73 -10.38 -1.86 -5.92
C TYR A 73 -11.83 -1.53 -6.23
N THR A 74 -12.10 -1.20 -7.50
CA THR A 74 -13.40 -0.66 -7.91
C THR A 74 -14.52 -1.71 -8.00
N HIS A 75 -14.17 -2.98 -7.97
CA HIS A 75 -15.11 -4.11 -8.07
C HIS A 75 -15.32 -4.83 -6.72
N LEU A 76 -14.86 -4.22 -5.63
CA LEU A 76 -14.99 -4.78 -4.30
C LEU A 76 -15.81 -3.87 -3.41
N SER A 77 -16.50 -4.47 -2.44
CA SER A 77 -17.09 -3.79 -1.29
C SER A 77 -16.37 -4.26 -0.04
N MET A 78 -15.51 -3.42 0.50
CA MET A 78 -14.82 -3.65 1.77
C MET A 78 -14.33 -2.33 2.35
N PRO A 79 -14.32 -2.18 3.69
CA PRO A 79 -13.77 -0.99 4.32
C PRO A 79 -12.26 -0.92 4.10
N LEU A 80 -11.74 0.33 4.03
CA LEU A 80 -10.30 0.53 4.00
C LEU A 80 -9.64 -0.14 5.20
N THR A 81 -8.71 -1.04 4.94
CA THR A 81 -8.05 -1.86 5.95
C THR A 81 -6.53 -1.74 5.78
N ALA A 82 -5.81 -1.45 6.86
CA ALA A 82 -4.34 -1.48 6.83
C ALA A 82 -3.86 -2.92 6.64
N LEU A 83 -2.73 -3.11 5.96
CA LEU A 83 -2.17 -4.45 5.73
C LEU A 83 -1.89 -5.17 7.07
N SER A 84 -1.48 -4.43 8.10
CA SER A 84 -1.26 -4.94 9.47
C SER A 84 -2.53 -5.40 10.17
N ASP A 85 -3.69 -4.92 9.75
CA ASP A 85 -4.94 -5.07 10.50
C ASP A 85 -5.83 -6.18 9.94
N PHE A 86 -5.45 -6.78 8.81
CA PHE A 86 -6.25 -7.85 8.20
C PHE A 86 -6.52 -9.02 9.15
N ARG A 87 -5.51 -9.46 9.90
CA ARG A 87 -5.66 -10.57 10.87
C ARG A 87 -6.64 -10.21 11.98
N ILE A 88 -6.44 -9.06 12.62
CA ILE A 88 -7.32 -8.58 13.71
C ILE A 88 -8.76 -8.49 13.21
N LYS A 89 -8.94 -7.92 12.01
CA LYS A 89 -10.26 -7.77 11.40
C LYS A 89 -10.91 -9.13 11.12
N GLY A 90 -10.15 -10.11 10.63
CA GLY A 90 -10.64 -11.47 10.43
C GLY A 90 -11.11 -12.13 11.72
N GLU A 91 -10.37 -11.97 12.80
CA GLU A 91 -10.72 -12.48 14.12
C GLU A 91 -11.98 -11.81 14.69
N GLU A 92 -12.08 -10.48 14.59
CA GLU A 92 -13.22 -9.70 15.07
C GLU A 92 -14.52 -10.01 14.30
N THR A 93 -14.42 -10.13 12.98
CA THR A 93 -15.58 -10.39 12.10
C THR A 93 -15.89 -11.87 11.94
N LYS A 94 -15.00 -12.77 12.37
CA LYS A 94 -15.03 -14.23 12.13
C LYS A 94 -15.07 -14.56 10.63
N ASP A 95 -14.36 -13.76 9.84
CA ASP A 95 -14.25 -13.94 8.41
C ASP A 95 -12.87 -14.49 8.04
N GLU A 96 -12.80 -15.79 7.78
CA GLU A 96 -11.56 -16.50 7.46
C GLU A 96 -10.85 -15.94 6.22
N ARG A 97 -11.55 -15.25 5.32
CA ARG A 97 -10.93 -14.64 4.13
C ARG A 97 -9.92 -13.58 4.50
N TYR A 98 -10.22 -12.77 5.53
CA TYR A 98 -9.28 -11.76 6.04
C TYR A 98 -8.05 -12.41 6.68
N ILE A 99 -8.22 -13.53 7.39
CA ILE A 99 -7.13 -14.26 8.02
C ILE A 99 -6.21 -14.87 6.95
N ALA A 100 -6.80 -15.53 5.94
CA ALA A 100 -6.03 -16.09 4.84
C ALA A 100 -5.25 -15.03 4.05
N LEU A 101 -5.87 -13.87 3.82
CA LEU A 101 -5.19 -12.75 3.17
C LEU A 101 -4.04 -12.21 4.03
N ALA A 102 -4.23 -12.14 5.36
CA ALA A 102 -3.16 -11.76 6.28
C ALA A 102 -1.99 -12.75 6.23
N ASP A 103 -2.25 -14.05 6.14
CA ASP A 103 -1.21 -15.08 6.01
C ASP A 103 -0.38 -14.88 4.72
N ILE A 104 -1.02 -14.54 3.60
CA ILE A 104 -0.33 -14.26 2.33
C ILE A 104 0.52 -13.00 2.45
N ILE A 105 0.00 -11.94 3.09
CA ILE A 105 0.73 -10.70 3.32
C ILE A 105 1.95 -10.96 4.21
N ASP A 106 1.79 -11.72 5.30
CA ASP A 106 2.89 -12.08 6.22
C ASP A 106 3.98 -12.89 5.51
N GLN A 107 3.62 -13.84 4.63
CA GLN A 107 4.56 -14.60 3.82
C GLN A 107 5.37 -13.71 2.86
N ASN A 108 4.83 -12.56 2.48
CA ASN A 108 5.50 -11.55 1.67
C ASN A 108 6.09 -10.40 2.52
N ASN A 109 6.54 -10.68 3.73
CA ASN A 109 7.16 -9.72 4.65
C ASN A 109 6.28 -8.50 4.99
N GLY A 110 4.98 -8.67 5.05
CA GLY A 110 4.01 -7.61 5.34
C GLY A 110 3.73 -6.68 4.15
N LEU A 111 4.16 -7.03 2.95
CA LEU A 111 3.97 -6.23 1.74
C LEU A 111 2.81 -6.78 0.90
N TRP A 112 2.14 -5.87 0.20
CA TRP A 112 1.19 -6.23 -0.83
C TRP A 112 1.89 -6.97 -1.98
N SER A 113 1.25 -7.99 -2.54
CA SER A 113 1.85 -8.84 -3.57
C SER A 113 0.82 -9.25 -4.62
N PRO A 114 1.25 -9.75 -5.79
CA PRO A 114 0.34 -10.35 -6.77
C PRO A 114 -0.52 -11.48 -6.19
N ASP A 115 0.06 -12.32 -5.34
CA ASP A 115 -0.68 -13.43 -4.70
C ASP A 115 -1.77 -12.91 -3.76
N ALA A 116 -1.49 -11.84 -3.00
CA ALA A 116 -2.47 -11.18 -2.15
C ALA A 116 -3.59 -10.54 -2.98
N GLU A 117 -3.24 -9.90 -4.10
CA GLU A 117 -4.21 -9.31 -5.03
C GLU A 117 -5.09 -10.39 -5.67
N GLU A 118 -4.50 -11.47 -6.17
CA GLU A 118 -5.23 -12.58 -6.77
C GLU A 118 -6.22 -13.18 -5.76
N TYR A 119 -5.78 -13.44 -4.54
CA TYR A 119 -6.65 -13.95 -3.48
C TYR A 119 -7.79 -12.98 -3.18
N LEU A 120 -7.49 -11.68 -3.04
CA LEU A 120 -8.50 -10.65 -2.80
C LEU A 120 -9.57 -10.66 -3.91
N LEU A 121 -9.14 -10.63 -5.18
CA LEU A 121 -10.03 -10.59 -6.33
C LEU A 121 -10.88 -11.87 -6.46
N GLN A 122 -10.37 -13.02 -6.06
CA GLN A 122 -11.12 -14.28 -6.13
C GLN A 122 -12.17 -14.41 -5.01
N HIS A 123 -11.95 -13.82 -3.84
CA HIS A 123 -12.74 -14.13 -2.65
C HIS A 123 -13.58 -12.96 -2.14
N PHE A 124 -13.29 -11.72 -2.56
CA PHE A 124 -13.95 -10.51 -2.06
C PHE A 124 -14.82 -9.81 -3.12
N ILE A 125 -14.78 -10.23 -4.38
CA ILE A 125 -15.71 -9.70 -5.40
C ILE A 125 -17.13 -10.06 -4.98
N THR A 126 -17.98 -9.04 -4.87
CA THR A 126 -19.44 -9.20 -4.73
C THR A 126 -20.04 -9.15 -6.13
N GLU A 127 -20.81 -10.17 -6.49
CA GLU A 127 -21.62 -10.18 -7.72
C GLU A 127 -22.66 -9.06 -7.74
#